data_b3dea0879a26598db21f1f89cbfa4c3a
#
_entry.id   b3dea0879a26598db21f1f89cbfa4c3a
#
_cell.length_a   1.000
_cell.length_b   1.000
_cell.length_c   1.000
_cell.angle_alpha   90.00
_cell.angle_beta   90.00
_cell.angle_gamma   90.00
#
_symmetry.space_group_name_H-M   'P 1'
#
loop_
_entity.id
_entity.type
_entity.pdbx_description
1 polymer ?
#
loop_
_entity_poly.entity_id
_entity_poly.type
_entity_poly.pdbx_seq_one_letter_code
_entity_poly.pdbx_strand_id
1 'polypeptide(L)'
;MRTIFRTPTALLVLLLITYFCVSETQSTAQSAGTVLRLRVRVKIGDATKGLSRKRFFLVKGSLDQNKSVVDEIMRRPFNSRDCYYRGAGASEQLINWLRDNDCESVYCRELQPNDVEGSSAVPEFQTALTAGEKEFGSRELARKWLTTNLPEKLRDGFYRDQQAAIVATSKQAETLSGAKVLSVMTDRNGTAYFTDLEPGVYTLSNILPTEIAASSVLWNCEIKVKQDDRAFEKPFLISNRPDKNVKCVAVETPLPVCDVQRRNDR
;
A
#
# COMPACT_ATOMS: atom_id res chain seq x y z
N MET A 1 -6.39 36.08 84.12
CA MET A 1 -6.08 36.66 82.80
C MET A 1 -5.16 35.71 82.10
N ARG A 2 -5.66 34.94 81.12
CA ARG A 2 -4.84 33.99 80.29
C ARG A 2 -4.94 34.48 78.86
N THR A 3 -3.86 35.08 78.37
CA THR A 3 -3.67 35.49 76.96
C THR A 3 -3.27 34.27 76.12
N ILE A 4 -4.15 33.91 75.18
CA ILE A 4 -3.90 32.81 74.18
C ILE A 4 -3.19 33.43 72.98
N PHE A 5 -1.92 33.12 72.81
CA PHE A 5 -1.16 33.42 71.60
C PHE A 5 -1.66 32.44 70.46
N ARG A 6 -2.38 32.94 69.50
CA ARG A 6 -2.69 32.25 68.26
C ARG A 6 -1.54 32.38 67.27
N THR A 7 -0.94 31.30 66.97
CA THR A 7 0.24 31.15 66.12
C THR A 7 -0.01 31.49 64.65
N PRO A 8 0.96 32.10 63.95
CA PRO A 8 0.86 32.49 62.53
C PRO A 8 1.04 31.30 61.54
N THR A 9 1.05 30.06 62.01
CA THR A 9 1.26 28.88 61.19
C THR A 9 0.13 28.56 60.24
N ALA A 10 -1.11 29.00 60.48
CA ALA A 10 -2.25 28.75 59.60
C ALA A 10 -2.21 29.54 58.30
N LEU A 11 -1.59 30.73 58.28
CA LEU A 11 -1.51 31.59 57.10
C LEU A 11 -0.46 31.08 56.08
N LEU A 12 0.60 30.44 56.57
CA LEU A 12 1.68 29.91 55.72
C LEU A 12 1.26 28.63 54.96
N VAL A 13 0.39 27.81 55.57
CA VAL A 13 -0.13 26.60 54.94
C VAL A 13 -1.12 26.93 53.82
N LEU A 14 -1.92 28.00 53.97
CA LEU A 14 -2.86 28.43 52.93
C LEU A 14 -2.12 28.99 51.69
N LEU A 15 -1.00 29.69 51.87
CA LEU A 15 -0.18 30.19 50.75
C LEU A 15 0.55 29.10 50.01
N LEU A 16 0.95 28.00 50.65
CA LEU A 16 1.57 26.84 50.01
C LEU A 16 0.57 26.04 49.20
N ILE A 17 -0.68 25.93 49.61
CA ILE A 17 -1.73 25.20 48.88
C ILE A 17 -2.14 25.96 47.61
N THR A 18 -2.16 27.30 47.64
CA THR A 18 -2.44 28.08 46.42
C THR A 18 -1.32 28.05 45.37
N TYR A 19 -0.08 27.84 45.81
CA TYR A 19 1.07 27.76 44.90
C TYR A 19 1.10 26.40 44.18
N PHE A 20 0.55 25.32 44.74
CA PHE A 20 0.49 23.98 44.12
C PHE A 20 -0.69 23.82 43.17
N CYS A 21 -1.71 24.67 43.21
CA CYS A 21 -2.86 24.59 42.29
C CYS A 21 -2.68 25.37 40.98
N VAL A 22 -1.58 26.10 40.80
CA VAL A 22 -1.20 26.76 39.54
C VAL A 22 -0.09 25.95 38.84
N SER A 23 -0.07 24.62 39.04
CA SER A 23 0.56 23.75 38.06
C SER A 23 -0.27 23.83 36.80
N GLU A 24 0.14 24.73 35.90
CA GLU A 24 -0.35 24.83 34.53
C GLU A 24 -0.40 23.41 33.95
N THR A 25 -1.60 22.89 33.80
CA THR A 25 -1.86 21.91 32.79
C THR A 25 -1.48 22.60 31.47
N GLN A 26 -0.21 22.54 31.10
CA GLN A 26 0.19 22.68 29.70
C GLN A 26 -0.53 21.56 28.99
N SER A 27 -1.79 21.82 28.63
CA SER A 27 -2.46 21.10 27.56
C SER A 27 -1.55 21.33 26.36
N THR A 28 -0.65 20.34 26.12
CA THR A 28 -0.02 20.20 24.82
C THR A 28 -1.19 20.04 23.85
N ALA A 29 -1.61 21.16 23.27
CA ALA A 29 -2.49 21.13 22.13
C ALA A 29 -1.76 20.21 21.14
N GLN A 30 -2.16 18.94 21.08
CA GLN A 30 -1.77 18.05 20.03
C GLN A 30 -2.15 18.78 18.75
N SER A 31 -1.15 19.32 18.06
CA SER A 31 -1.37 19.94 16.77
C SER A 31 -2.07 18.87 15.93
N ALA A 32 -3.33 19.09 15.61
CA ALA A 32 -4.08 18.17 14.78
C ALA A 32 -3.23 17.99 13.51
N GLY A 33 -2.69 16.77 13.34
CA GLY A 33 -1.80 16.47 12.25
C GLY A 33 -2.51 16.74 10.93
N THR A 34 -1.78 17.22 9.96
CA THR A 34 -2.35 17.51 8.63
C THR A 34 -2.70 16.21 7.92
N VAL A 35 -3.80 16.18 7.19
CA VAL A 35 -4.26 15.05 6.39
C VAL A 35 -3.99 15.32 4.91
N LEU A 36 -3.25 14.45 4.26
CA LEU A 36 -3.07 14.45 2.81
C LEU A 36 -4.03 13.46 2.16
N ARG A 37 -4.98 13.96 1.37
CA ARG A 37 -5.85 13.14 0.55
C ARG A 37 -5.19 12.89 -0.81
N LEU A 38 -4.94 11.62 -1.11
CA LEU A 38 -4.44 11.15 -2.40
C LEU A 38 -5.59 10.68 -3.28
N ARG A 39 -5.56 10.99 -4.57
CA ARG A 39 -6.46 10.44 -5.56
C ARG A 39 -5.67 9.99 -6.79
N VAL A 40 -5.70 8.69 -7.05
CA VAL A 40 -4.96 8.07 -8.16
C VAL A 40 -5.94 7.72 -9.28
N ARG A 41 -5.73 8.31 -10.46
CA ARG A 41 -6.53 8.07 -11.64
C ARG A 41 -5.64 7.75 -12.83
N VAL A 42 -5.94 6.65 -13.51
CA VAL A 42 -5.18 6.20 -14.68
C VAL A 42 -6.06 6.20 -15.91
N LYS A 43 -5.48 6.66 -17.01
CA LYS A 43 -6.13 6.60 -18.32
C LYS A 43 -5.74 5.29 -18.99
N ILE A 44 -6.74 4.49 -19.37
CA ILE A 44 -6.61 3.23 -20.10
C ILE A 44 -7.48 3.34 -21.35
N GLY A 45 -6.85 3.45 -22.53
CA GLY A 45 -7.56 3.85 -23.73
C GLY A 45 -8.23 5.21 -23.55
N ASP A 46 -9.53 5.30 -23.79
CA ASP A 46 -10.31 6.55 -23.59
C ASP A 46 -10.94 6.66 -22.20
N ALA A 47 -10.90 5.61 -21.39
CA ALA A 47 -11.50 5.60 -20.07
C ALA A 47 -10.50 6.06 -18.99
N THR A 48 -11.00 6.85 -18.01
CA THR A 48 -10.26 7.20 -16.81
C THR A 48 -10.84 6.43 -15.61
N LYS A 49 -10.02 5.62 -14.96
CA LYS A 49 -10.42 4.78 -13.81
C LYS A 49 -9.65 5.16 -12.56
N GLY A 50 -10.26 4.99 -11.38
CA GLY A 50 -9.56 5.01 -10.11
C GLY A 50 -8.67 3.77 -9.98
N LEU A 51 -7.43 3.94 -9.51
CA LEU A 51 -6.52 2.83 -9.27
C LEU A 51 -6.76 2.27 -7.88
N SER A 52 -7.49 1.17 -7.78
CA SER A 52 -7.91 0.55 -6.52
C SER A 52 -6.86 -0.40 -5.96
N ARG A 53 -6.84 -0.54 -4.63
CA ARG A 53 -6.00 -1.52 -3.91
C ARG A 53 -4.52 -1.47 -4.25
N LYS A 54 -4.00 -0.27 -4.56
CA LYS A 54 -2.56 -0.04 -4.78
C LYS A 54 -1.97 0.73 -3.61
N ARG A 55 -0.78 0.32 -3.20
CA ARG A 55 -0.08 0.91 -2.07
C ARG A 55 0.79 2.07 -2.53
N PHE A 56 0.73 3.16 -1.77
CA PHE A 56 1.59 4.32 -1.94
C PHE A 56 2.36 4.59 -0.66
N PHE A 57 3.57 5.11 -0.83
CA PHE A 57 4.54 5.36 0.23
C PHE A 57 4.94 6.82 0.23
N LEU A 58 5.10 7.38 1.42
CA LEU A 58 5.46 8.77 1.64
C LEU A 58 6.73 8.83 2.48
N VAL A 59 7.75 9.49 1.97
CA VAL A 59 9.04 9.73 2.63
C VAL A 59 9.23 11.23 2.82
N LYS A 60 9.59 11.68 4.02
CA LYS A 60 9.88 13.10 4.28
C LYS A 60 11.07 13.56 3.43
N GLY A 61 10.96 14.72 2.80
CA GLY A 61 11.97 15.29 1.92
C GLY A 61 11.52 15.41 0.46
N SER A 62 12.16 16.31 -0.28
CA SER A 62 11.94 16.53 -1.72
C SER A 62 12.47 15.37 -2.56
N LEU A 63 12.14 15.35 -3.85
CA LEU A 63 12.73 14.38 -4.80
C LEU A 63 14.25 14.49 -4.85
N ASP A 64 14.79 15.71 -4.75
CA ASP A 64 16.24 15.94 -4.77
C ASP A 64 16.90 15.44 -3.48
N GLN A 65 16.29 15.65 -2.31
CA GLN A 65 16.77 15.12 -1.03
C GLN A 65 16.70 13.59 -0.97
N ASN A 66 15.67 13.00 -1.55
CA ASN A 66 15.47 11.55 -1.62
C ASN A 66 15.99 10.92 -2.91
N LYS A 67 16.87 11.62 -3.65
CA LYS A 67 17.37 11.14 -4.94
C LYS A 67 17.95 9.73 -4.90
N SER A 68 18.74 9.40 -3.88
CA SER A 68 19.30 8.07 -3.70
C SER A 68 18.23 6.98 -3.53
N VAL A 69 17.13 7.29 -2.82
CA VAL A 69 15.97 6.41 -2.66
C VAL A 69 15.27 6.21 -3.99
N VAL A 70 15.00 7.30 -4.72
CA VAL A 70 14.33 7.26 -6.04
C VAL A 70 15.17 6.48 -7.05
N ASP A 71 16.47 6.74 -7.12
CA ASP A 71 17.41 6.04 -8.02
C ASP A 71 17.45 4.52 -7.72
N GLU A 72 17.38 4.14 -6.45
CA GLU A 72 17.34 2.74 -6.04
C GLU A 72 16.02 2.06 -6.45
N ILE A 73 14.89 2.72 -6.23
CA ILE A 73 13.58 2.25 -6.66
C ILE A 73 13.55 2.06 -8.18
N MET A 74 14.09 3.01 -8.94
CA MET A 74 14.10 2.97 -10.41
C MET A 74 15.02 1.88 -11.00
N ARG A 75 16.06 1.47 -10.27
CA ARG A 75 16.99 0.41 -10.71
C ARG A 75 16.48 -1.01 -10.47
N ARG A 76 15.42 -1.17 -9.68
CA ARG A 76 14.91 -2.51 -9.35
C ARG A 76 14.29 -3.18 -10.56
N PRO A 77 14.60 -4.47 -10.79
CA PRO A 77 13.97 -5.21 -11.87
C PRO A 77 12.48 -5.35 -11.59
N PHE A 78 11.69 -5.11 -12.63
CA PHE A 78 10.25 -5.33 -12.58
C PHE A 78 9.95 -6.81 -12.90
N ASN A 79 9.25 -7.48 -12.00
CA ASN A 79 8.75 -8.84 -12.21
C ASN A 79 7.24 -8.75 -12.46
N SER A 80 6.81 -9.00 -13.69
CA SER A 80 5.38 -8.96 -14.02
C SER A 80 4.66 -10.19 -13.47
N ARG A 81 3.40 -10.00 -13.09
CA ARG A 81 2.54 -11.07 -12.61
C ARG A 81 2.44 -12.22 -13.62
N ASP A 82 2.15 -11.90 -14.87
CA ASP A 82 1.96 -12.91 -15.91
C ASP A 82 3.23 -13.73 -16.14
N CYS A 83 4.42 -13.10 -16.13
CA CYS A 83 5.69 -13.82 -16.25
C CYS A 83 6.00 -14.70 -15.03
N TYR A 84 5.68 -14.21 -13.83
CA TYR A 84 5.81 -15.01 -12.63
C TYR A 84 4.97 -16.29 -12.70
N TYR A 85 3.67 -16.15 -12.97
CA TYR A 85 2.76 -17.29 -12.98
C TYR A 85 3.06 -18.28 -14.12
N ARG A 86 3.44 -17.80 -15.31
CA ARG A 86 3.96 -18.68 -16.39
C ARG A 86 5.20 -19.43 -15.94
N GLY A 87 6.16 -18.75 -15.34
CA GLY A 87 7.36 -19.39 -14.78
C GLY A 87 7.07 -20.37 -13.65
N ALA A 88 5.97 -20.21 -12.93
CA ALA A 88 5.49 -21.12 -11.90
C ALA A 88 4.69 -22.32 -12.47
N GLY A 89 4.42 -22.35 -13.78
CA GLY A 89 3.67 -23.41 -14.45
C GLY A 89 2.15 -23.26 -14.41
N ALA A 90 1.64 -22.04 -14.22
CA ALA A 90 0.21 -21.74 -14.28
C ALA A 90 -0.34 -21.90 -15.70
N SER A 91 -1.60 -22.35 -15.79
CA SER A 91 -2.35 -22.34 -17.04
C SER A 91 -2.66 -20.91 -17.50
N GLU A 92 -2.88 -20.73 -18.80
CA GLU A 92 -3.34 -19.42 -19.32
C GLU A 92 -4.68 -19.00 -18.72
N GLN A 93 -5.54 -19.96 -18.35
CA GLN A 93 -6.80 -19.70 -17.68
C GLN A 93 -6.59 -19.07 -16.29
N LEU A 94 -5.65 -19.58 -15.50
CA LEU A 94 -5.32 -18.98 -14.20
C LEU A 94 -4.72 -17.58 -14.36
N ILE A 95 -3.81 -17.41 -15.33
CA ILE A 95 -3.18 -16.11 -15.61
C ILE A 95 -4.24 -15.09 -16.03
N ASN A 96 -5.15 -15.47 -16.94
CA ASN A 96 -6.26 -14.60 -17.36
C ASN A 96 -7.20 -14.29 -16.21
N TRP A 97 -7.54 -15.28 -15.38
CA TRP A 97 -8.37 -15.08 -14.19
C TRP A 97 -7.76 -14.03 -13.23
N LEU A 98 -6.46 -14.12 -12.95
CA LEU A 98 -5.76 -13.14 -12.13
C LEU A 98 -5.75 -11.75 -12.76
N ARG A 99 -5.52 -11.67 -14.07
CA ARG A 99 -5.47 -10.40 -14.80
C ARG A 99 -6.83 -9.71 -14.87
N ASP A 100 -7.87 -10.45 -15.21
CA ASP A 100 -9.23 -9.91 -15.41
C ASP A 100 -9.85 -9.42 -14.10
N ASN A 101 -9.40 -9.97 -12.97
CA ASN A 101 -9.82 -9.57 -11.63
C ASN A 101 -8.85 -8.59 -10.93
N ASP A 102 -7.78 -8.14 -11.61
CA ASP A 102 -6.70 -7.33 -11.03
C ASP A 102 -6.14 -7.92 -9.72
N CYS A 103 -5.88 -9.23 -9.74
CA CYS A 103 -5.46 -10.02 -8.59
C CYS A 103 -3.95 -10.30 -8.60
N GLU A 104 -3.32 -10.16 -7.45
CA GLU A 104 -1.91 -10.55 -7.23
C GLU A 104 -1.80 -11.96 -6.60
N SER A 105 -2.91 -12.51 -6.11
CA SER A 105 -3.03 -13.87 -5.57
C SER A 105 -4.45 -14.39 -5.74
N VAL A 106 -4.65 -15.69 -5.55
CA VAL A 106 -5.98 -16.31 -5.63
C VAL A 106 -6.90 -15.94 -4.47
N TYR A 107 -6.39 -15.24 -3.45
CA TYR A 107 -7.17 -14.77 -2.31
C TYR A 107 -7.84 -13.39 -2.53
N CYS A 108 -7.62 -12.76 -3.67
CA CYS A 108 -8.11 -11.40 -3.92
C CYS A 108 -9.63 -11.26 -3.97
N ARG A 109 -10.33 -12.34 -4.31
CA ARG A 109 -11.79 -12.45 -4.29
C ARG A 109 -12.24 -13.89 -4.04
N GLU A 110 -13.49 -14.04 -3.64
CA GLU A 110 -14.13 -15.35 -3.52
C GLU A 110 -14.31 -16.01 -4.90
N LEU A 111 -14.04 -17.32 -4.97
CA LEU A 111 -14.21 -18.11 -6.18
C LEU A 111 -15.70 -18.33 -6.46
N GLN A 112 -16.10 -18.07 -7.69
CA GLN A 112 -17.45 -18.27 -8.17
C GLN A 112 -17.63 -19.68 -8.78
N PRO A 113 -18.85 -20.20 -8.93
CA PRO A 113 -19.07 -21.50 -9.59
C PRO A 113 -18.40 -21.60 -10.95
N ASN A 114 -18.48 -20.56 -11.76
CA ASN A 114 -17.89 -20.53 -13.12
C ASN A 114 -16.36 -20.54 -13.14
N ASP A 115 -15.69 -20.24 -12.02
CA ASP A 115 -14.22 -20.35 -11.91
C ASP A 115 -13.76 -21.81 -11.83
N VAL A 116 -14.65 -22.69 -11.35
CA VAL A 116 -14.36 -24.12 -11.13
C VAL A 116 -15.12 -25.07 -12.05
N GLU A 117 -16.16 -24.58 -12.74
CA GLU A 117 -17.04 -25.39 -13.60
C GLU A 117 -17.31 -24.69 -14.93
N GLY A 118 -17.56 -25.49 -15.99
CA GLY A 118 -17.85 -24.97 -17.32
C GLY A 118 -16.62 -24.68 -18.18
N SER A 119 -16.82 -24.00 -19.30
CA SER A 119 -15.80 -23.76 -20.32
C SER A 119 -14.74 -22.72 -19.91
N SER A 120 -15.05 -21.87 -18.94
CA SER A 120 -14.14 -20.86 -18.40
C SER A 120 -13.44 -21.28 -17.10
N ALA A 121 -13.67 -22.53 -16.67
CA ALA A 121 -13.08 -23.05 -15.44
C ALA A 121 -11.54 -23.05 -15.50
N VAL A 122 -10.95 -22.71 -14.36
CA VAL A 122 -9.49 -22.72 -14.19
C VAL A 122 -9.04 -24.14 -13.81
N PRO A 123 -8.16 -24.77 -14.60
CA PRO A 123 -7.75 -26.18 -14.37
C PRO A 123 -7.17 -26.41 -12.97
N GLU A 124 -6.40 -25.46 -12.45
CA GLU A 124 -5.82 -25.52 -11.10
C GLU A 124 -6.90 -25.57 -10.03
N PHE A 125 -7.98 -24.79 -10.20
CA PHE A 125 -9.10 -24.79 -9.27
C PHE A 125 -9.88 -26.10 -9.33
N GLN A 126 -10.05 -26.69 -10.51
CA GLN A 126 -10.68 -27.98 -10.67
C GLN A 126 -9.86 -29.09 -10.01
N THR A 127 -8.54 -29.09 -10.22
CA THR A 127 -7.62 -30.05 -9.61
C THR A 127 -7.65 -29.95 -8.09
N ALA A 128 -7.59 -28.72 -7.55
CA ALA A 128 -7.65 -28.46 -6.11
C ALA A 128 -9.00 -28.85 -5.50
N LEU A 129 -10.11 -28.63 -6.21
CA LEU A 129 -11.45 -29.06 -5.78
C LEU A 129 -11.55 -30.58 -5.69
N THR A 130 -11.07 -31.28 -6.74
CA THR A 130 -11.09 -32.76 -6.76
C THR A 130 -10.21 -33.35 -5.64
N ALA A 131 -9.05 -32.78 -5.40
CA ALA A 131 -8.19 -33.18 -4.28
C ALA A 131 -8.89 -32.98 -2.92
N GLY A 132 -9.51 -31.82 -2.72
CA GLY A 132 -10.24 -31.50 -1.51
C GLY A 132 -11.48 -32.40 -1.29
N GLU A 133 -12.19 -32.78 -2.36
CA GLU A 133 -13.32 -33.74 -2.26
C GLU A 133 -12.88 -35.09 -1.72
N LYS A 134 -11.72 -35.58 -2.13
CA LYS A 134 -11.15 -36.82 -1.60
C LYS A 134 -10.74 -36.69 -0.13
N GLU A 135 -10.21 -35.55 0.24
CA GLU A 135 -9.73 -35.27 1.59
C GLU A 135 -10.88 -35.07 2.59
N PHE A 136 -11.86 -34.23 2.22
CA PHE A 136 -12.94 -33.83 3.13
C PHE A 136 -14.20 -34.69 3.02
N GLY A 137 -14.30 -35.54 2.01
CA GLY A 137 -15.51 -36.32 1.72
C GLY A 137 -16.74 -35.47 1.37
N SER A 138 -16.55 -34.17 1.09
CA SER A 138 -17.61 -33.22 0.81
C SER A 138 -17.13 -32.18 -0.22
N ARG A 139 -17.89 -32.05 -1.32
CA ARG A 139 -17.64 -31.04 -2.35
C ARG A 139 -17.80 -29.61 -1.82
N GLU A 140 -18.74 -29.38 -0.89
CA GLU A 140 -18.97 -28.09 -0.29
C GLU A 140 -17.77 -27.64 0.55
N LEU A 141 -17.25 -28.53 1.42
CA LEU A 141 -16.05 -28.26 2.20
C LEU A 141 -14.81 -28.10 1.30
N ALA A 142 -14.67 -28.96 0.30
CA ALA A 142 -13.59 -28.85 -0.69
C ALA A 142 -13.60 -27.48 -1.39
N ARG A 143 -14.76 -26.99 -1.79
CA ARG A 143 -14.92 -25.68 -2.39
C ARG A 143 -14.55 -24.53 -1.45
N LYS A 144 -14.97 -24.62 -0.18
CA LYS A 144 -14.64 -23.61 0.84
C LYS A 144 -13.13 -23.49 1.09
N TRP A 145 -12.41 -24.60 1.04
CA TRP A 145 -10.97 -24.67 1.30
C TRP A 145 -10.13 -24.84 0.03
N LEU A 146 -10.72 -24.67 -1.15
CA LEU A 146 -10.09 -24.94 -2.44
C LEU A 146 -8.75 -24.24 -2.59
N THR A 147 -8.67 -22.97 -2.27
CA THR A 147 -7.46 -22.16 -2.44
C THR A 147 -6.29 -22.66 -1.58
N THR A 148 -6.54 -23.30 -0.44
CA THR A 148 -5.48 -23.86 0.40
C THR A 148 -4.82 -25.09 -0.21
N ASN A 149 -5.51 -25.80 -1.12
CA ASN A 149 -5.03 -26.98 -1.82
C ASN A 149 -4.23 -26.66 -3.09
N LEU A 150 -4.09 -25.37 -3.42
CA LEU A 150 -3.23 -24.95 -4.53
C LEU A 150 -1.76 -24.97 -4.10
N PRO A 151 -0.84 -25.32 -5.01
CA PRO A 151 0.59 -25.14 -4.76
C PRO A 151 0.91 -23.70 -4.36
N GLU A 152 1.76 -23.53 -3.38
CA GLU A 152 2.10 -22.21 -2.79
C GLU A 152 2.53 -21.18 -3.84
N LYS A 153 3.32 -21.59 -4.84
CA LYS A 153 3.75 -20.71 -5.94
C LYS A 153 2.57 -20.14 -6.74
N LEU A 154 1.50 -20.93 -6.93
CA LEU A 154 0.31 -20.51 -7.67
C LEU A 154 -0.71 -19.81 -6.79
N ARG A 155 -0.71 -20.09 -5.49
CA ARG A 155 -1.66 -19.57 -4.53
C ARG A 155 -1.42 -18.10 -4.20
N ASP A 156 -0.22 -17.79 -3.73
CA ASP A 156 0.13 -16.46 -3.21
C ASP A 156 1.61 -16.08 -3.39
N GLY A 157 2.39 -16.90 -4.11
CA GLY A 157 3.83 -16.71 -4.24
C GLY A 157 4.21 -15.35 -4.83
N PHE A 158 3.54 -14.91 -5.91
CA PHE A 158 3.77 -13.57 -6.48
C PHE A 158 3.52 -12.46 -5.46
N TYR A 159 2.38 -12.52 -4.78
CA TYR A 159 2.02 -11.52 -3.75
C TYR A 159 3.08 -11.47 -2.64
N ARG A 160 3.55 -12.62 -2.15
CA ARG A 160 4.60 -12.66 -1.10
C ARG A 160 5.92 -12.09 -1.58
N ASP A 161 6.34 -12.39 -2.81
CA ASP A 161 7.56 -11.84 -3.39
C ASP A 161 7.45 -10.30 -3.51
N GLN A 162 6.28 -9.79 -3.94
CA GLN A 162 6.01 -8.34 -3.97
C GLN A 162 6.07 -7.73 -2.57
N GLN A 163 5.44 -8.35 -1.56
CA GLN A 163 5.48 -7.84 -0.19
C GLN A 163 6.90 -7.86 0.38
N ALA A 164 7.68 -8.91 0.14
CA ALA A 164 9.08 -8.97 0.55
C ALA A 164 9.92 -7.84 -0.09
N ALA A 165 9.73 -7.60 -1.38
CA ALA A 165 10.39 -6.52 -2.11
C ALA A 165 9.99 -5.13 -1.56
N ILE A 166 8.71 -4.92 -1.25
CA ILE A 166 8.20 -3.68 -0.63
C ILE A 166 8.86 -3.44 0.73
N VAL A 167 8.88 -4.46 1.60
CA VAL A 167 9.48 -4.35 2.95
C VAL A 167 10.96 -4.02 2.85
N ALA A 168 11.71 -4.72 1.98
CA ALA A 168 13.13 -4.48 1.78
C ALA A 168 13.40 -3.07 1.25
N THR A 169 12.60 -2.59 0.28
CA THR A 169 12.76 -1.25 -0.29
C THR A 169 12.39 -0.16 0.71
N SER A 170 11.32 -0.34 1.47
CA SER A 170 10.90 0.61 2.51
C SER A 170 11.98 0.75 3.59
N LYS A 171 12.54 -0.37 4.06
CA LYS A 171 13.63 -0.36 5.04
C LYS A 171 14.89 0.34 4.50
N GLN A 172 15.24 0.10 3.24
CA GLN A 172 16.35 0.79 2.59
C GLN A 172 16.08 2.29 2.44
N ALA A 173 14.83 2.66 2.07
CA ALA A 173 14.42 4.07 1.99
C ALA A 173 14.50 4.77 3.34
N GLU A 174 14.10 4.12 4.45
CA GLU A 174 14.26 4.64 5.81
C GLU A 174 15.73 4.85 6.17
N THR A 175 16.59 3.90 5.81
CA THR A 175 18.03 4.01 6.05
C THR A 175 18.66 5.16 5.28
N LEU A 176 18.31 5.32 4.00
CA LEU A 176 18.88 6.35 3.12
C LEU A 176 18.35 7.76 3.43
N SER A 177 17.07 7.88 3.81
CA SER A 177 16.43 9.17 4.11
C SER A 177 16.59 9.62 5.56
N GLY A 178 16.90 8.69 6.47
CA GLY A 178 16.88 8.93 7.92
C GLY A 178 15.47 9.20 8.48
N ALA A 179 14.40 8.92 7.71
CA ALA A 179 13.02 9.20 8.06
C ALA A 179 12.15 7.94 7.89
N LYS A 180 11.10 7.84 8.72
CA LYS A 180 10.13 6.74 8.62
C LYS A 180 9.35 6.82 7.29
N VAL A 181 9.17 5.68 6.66
CA VAL A 181 8.33 5.53 5.47
C VAL A 181 6.89 5.26 5.89
N LEU A 182 5.98 6.15 5.51
CA LEU A 182 4.54 5.98 5.73
C LEU A 182 3.92 5.28 4.52
N SER A 183 2.87 4.49 4.73
CA SER A 183 2.19 3.85 3.61
C SER A 183 0.67 3.83 3.77
N VAL A 184 -0.03 3.94 2.65
CA VAL A 184 -1.49 3.83 2.56
C VAL A 184 -1.88 2.99 1.34
N MET A 185 -3.06 2.40 1.40
CA MET A 185 -3.65 1.66 0.28
C MET A 185 -4.86 2.41 -0.26
N THR A 186 -4.98 2.52 -1.58
CA THR A 186 -6.13 3.14 -2.23
C THR A 186 -7.40 2.30 -2.08
N ASP A 187 -8.53 2.97 -1.88
CA ASP A 187 -9.86 2.38 -1.90
C ASP A 187 -10.30 1.99 -3.33
N ARG A 188 -11.54 1.53 -3.47
CA ARG A 188 -12.13 1.14 -4.78
C ARG A 188 -12.16 2.28 -5.79
N ASN A 189 -12.15 3.53 -5.33
CA ASN A 189 -12.20 4.73 -6.18
C ASN A 189 -10.81 5.32 -6.46
N GLY A 190 -9.75 4.68 -5.97
CA GLY A 190 -8.38 5.17 -6.08
C GLY A 190 -8.07 6.30 -5.10
N THR A 191 -8.76 6.38 -3.95
CA THR A 191 -8.53 7.40 -2.92
C THR A 191 -7.81 6.77 -1.72
N ALA A 192 -6.88 7.52 -1.11
CA ALA A 192 -6.22 7.15 0.13
C ALA A 192 -5.95 8.40 0.99
N TYR A 193 -5.65 8.21 2.27
CA TYR A 193 -5.40 9.29 3.21
C TYR A 193 -4.15 8.99 4.03
N PHE A 194 -3.19 9.91 4.01
CA PHE A 194 -2.13 9.96 5.00
C PHE A 194 -2.57 10.92 6.10
N THR A 195 -2.56 10.48 7.34
CA THR A 195 -2.95 11.27 8.51
C THR A 195 -1.72 11.63 9.35
N ASP A 196 -1.90 12.60 10.24
CA ASP A 196 -0.90 12.99 11.23
C ASP A 196 0.44 13.42 10.62
N LEU A 197 0.36 14.05 9.45
CA LEU A 197 1.53 14.57 8.77
C LEU A 197 1.99 15.90 9.39
N GLU A 198 3.30 16.03 9.56
CA GLU A 198 3.92 17.32 9.80
C GLU A 198 3.92 18.16 8.52
N PRO A 199 3.75 19.49 8.62
CA PRO A 199 3.98 20.36 7.46
C PRO A 199 5.39 20.17 6.88
N GLY A 200 5.51 20.14 5.56
CA GLY A 200 6.80 19.92 4.93
C GLY A 200 6.70 19.43 3.49
N VAL A 201 7.85 19.06 2.95
CA VAL A 201 7.95 18.46 1.61
C VAL A 201 8.13 16.96 1.76
N TYR A 202 7.45 16.21 0.91
CA TYR A 202 7.49 14.76 0.89
C TYR A 202 7.68 14.22 -0.52
N THR A 203 8.35 13.07 -0.62
CA THR A 203 8.40 12.24 -1.81
C THR A 203 7.36 11.14 -1.69
N LEU A 204 6.45 11.05 -2.66
CA LEU A 204 5.46 10.00 -2.77
C LEU A 204 5.85 9.03 -3.89
N SER A 205 5.76 7.72 -3.63
CA SER A 205 6.05 6.68 -4.62
C SER A 205 5.16 5.45 -4.41
N ASN A 206 4.94 4.66 -5.46
CA ASN A 206 4.40 3.30 -5.32
C ASN A 206 5.50 2.24 -5.08
N ILE A 207 6.77 2.66 -5.02
CA ILE A 207 7.97 1.83 -4.72
C ILE A 207 8.21 0.70 -5.73
N LEU A 208 7.17 -0.07 -6.05
CA LEU A 208 7.21 -1.07 -7.12
C LEU A 208 6.29 -0.64 -8.25
N PRO A 209 6.70 -0.83 -9.52
CA PRO A 209 5.84 -0.53 -10.66
C PRO A 209 4.50 -1.25 -10.55
N THR A 210 3.42 -0.55 -10.85
CA THR A 210 2.06 -1.07 -10.85
C THR A 210 1.65 -1.42 -12.27
N GLU A 211 1.20 -2.65 -12.50
CA GLU A 211 0.68 -3.07 -13.79
C GLU A 211 -0.64 -2.37 -14.12
N ILE A 212 -0.71 -1.79 -15.30
CA ILE A 212 -1.89 -1.10 -15.84
C ILE A 212 -2.02 -1.48 -17.30
N ALA A 213 -3.01 -2.30 -17.63
CA ALA A 213 -3.21 -2.83 -18.97
C ALA A 213 -1.93 -3.52 -19.52
N ALA A 214 -1.33 -3.00 -20.58
CA ALA A 214 -0.13 -3.58 -21.24
C ALA A 214 1.18 -2.94 -20.76
N SER A 215 1.14 -2.10 -19.74
CA SER A 215 2.33 -1.42 -19.19
C SER A 215 2.39 -1.49 -17.67
N SER A 216 3.51 -1.13 -17.11
CA SER A 216 3.70 -0.86 -15.69
C SER A 216 4.03 0.61 -15.49
N VAL A 217 3.58 1.18 -14.38
CA VAL A 217 3.83 2.59 -14.05
C VAL A 217 4.46 2.71 -12.66
N LEU A 218 5.56 3.43 -12.61
CA LEU A 218 6.24 3.85 -11.39
C LEU A 218 6.10 5.35 -11.22
N TRP A 219 5.53 5.80 -10.10
CA TRP A 219 5.39 7.21 -9.77
C TRP A 219 6.39 7.61 -8.70
N ASN A 220 7.05 8.75 -8.93
CA ASN A 220 7.83 9.47 -7.92
C ASN A 220 7.42 10.95 -7.98
N CYS A 221 6.71 11.41 -6.95
CA CYS A 221 6.10 12.74 -6.94
C CYS A 221 6.55 13.54 -5.72
N GLU A 222 6.76 14.85 -5.88
CA GLU A 222 7.00 15.76 -4.77
C GLU A 222 5.69 16.40 -4.32
N ILE A 223 5.42 16.34 -3.02
CA ILE A 223 4.22 16.90 -2.40
C ILE A 223 4.62 17.90 -1.33
N LYS A 224 3.96 19.07 -1.30
CA LYS A 224 4.08 20.04 -0.22
C LYS A 224 2.85 19.96 0.67
N VAL A 225 3.04 19.55 1.90
CA VAL A 225 2.00 19.50 2.94
C VAL A 225 2.07 20.79 3.76
N LYS A 226 1.00 21.57 3.80
CA LYS A 226 0.88 22.82 4.59
C LYS A 226 0.03 22.60 5.81
N GLN A 227 0.23 23.39 6.85
CA GLN A 227 -0.47 23.27 8.13
C GLN A 227 -1.99 23.46 8.02
N ASP A 228 -2.45 24.29 7.06
CA ASP A 228 -3.87 24.60 6.84
C ASP A 228 -4.45 23.90 5.61
N ASP A 229 -3.76 22.88 5.08
CA ASP A 229 -4.27 22.18 3.91
C ASP A 229 -5.58 21.47 4.28
N ARG A 230 -6.69 22.04 3.83
CA ARG A 230 -7.99 21.37 3.81
C ARG A 230 -7.95 20.27 2.77
N ALA A 231 -7.23 19.20 3.10
CA ALA A 231 -6.97 18.05 2.22
C ALA A 231 -8.26 17.43 1.66
N PHE A 232 -9.40 17.66 2.35
CA PHE A 232 -10.71 17.21 1.88
C PHE A 232 -11.20 17.96 0.65
N GLU A 233 -10.80 19.23 0.45
CA GLU A 233 -11.27 20.07 -0.65
C GLU A 233 -10.47 19.83 -1.94
N LYS A 234 -9.17 19.62 -1.85
CA LYS A 234 -8.27 19.44 -3.01
C LYS A 234 -7.37 18.22 -2.85
N PRO A 235 -7.77 17.06 -3.35
CA PRO A 235 -6.91 15.88 -3.32
C PRO A 235 -5.67 16.10 -4.19
N PHE A 236 -4.52 15.56 -3.75
CA PHE A 236 -3.36 15.42 -4.61
C PHE A 236 -3.65 14.37 -5.69
N LEU A 237 -3.65 14.79 -6.95
CA LEU A 237 -3.97 13.91 -8.08
C LEU A 237 -2.70 13.26 -8.61
N ILE A 238 -2.73 11.93 -8.72
CA ILE A 238 -1.73 11.14 -9.44
C ILE A 238 -2.37 10.55 -10.68
N SER A 239 -1.64 10.64 -11.79
CA SER A 239 -2.06 10.06 -13.07
C SER A 239 -0.86 9.48 -13.81
N ASN A 240 -1.12 8.56 -14.74
CA ASN A 240 -0.14 8.13 -15.75
C ASN A 240 -0.03 9.15 -16.92
N ARG A 241 -0.68 10.30 -16.82
CA ARG A 241 -0.55 11.42 -17.75
C ARG A 241 0.17 12.58 -17.05
N PRO A 242 1.13 13.21 -17.71
CA PRO A 242 1.86 14.33 -17.12
C PRO A 242 0.91 15.50 -16.83
N ASP A 243 1.02 16.05 -15.63
CA ASP A 243 0.39 17.30 -15.22
C ASP A 243 1.51 18.32 -14.95
N LYS A 244 1.50 19.45 -15.66
CA LYS A 244 2.53 20.50 -15.53
C LYS A 244 2.54 21.18 -14.15
N ASN A 245 1.45 21.06 -13.40
CA ASN A 245 1.30 21.66 -12.07
C ASN A 245 1.80 20.74 -10.93
N VAL A 246 2.15 19.50 -11.26
CA VAL A 246 2.57 18.50 -10.28
C VAL A 246 4.01 18.07 -10.60
N LYS A 247 4.93 18.26 -9.65
CA LYS A 247 6.31 17.75 -9.76
C LYS A 247 6.28 16.24 -9.57
N CYS A 248 5.95 15.52 -10.63
CA CYS A 248 5.77 14.08 -10.62
C CYS A 248 6.44 13.46 -11.85
N VAL A 249 7.30 12.49 -11.59
CA VAL A 249 7.89 11.63 -12.61
C VAL A 249 7.09 10.33 -12.65
N ALA A 250 6.36 10.11 -13.74
CA ALA A 250 5.70 8.84 -14.02
C ALA A 250 6.48 8.11 -15.10
N VAL A 251 7.11 7.00 -14.74
CA VAL A 251 7.83 6.14 -15.70
C VAL A 251 6.89 5.02 -16.10
N GLU A 252 6.42 5.06 -17.34
CA GLU A 252 5.61 4.00 -17.94
C GLU A 252 6.51 3.11 -18.81
N THR A 253 6.48 1.80 -18.53
CA THR A 253 7.29 0.81 -19.22
C THR A 253 6.38 -0.31 -19.74
N PRO A 254 6.49 -0.75 -21.00
CA PRO A 254 5.77 -1.92 -21.50
C PRO A 254 6.00 -3.14 -20.60
N LEU A 255 4.99 -3.97 -20.41
CA LEU A 255 5.16 -5.23 -19.70
C LEU A 255 6.14 -6.12 -20.45
N PRO A 256 7.02 -6.85 -19.75
CA PRO A 256 7.97 -7.75 -20.39
C PRO A 256 7.24 -8.87 -21.13
N VAL A 257 7.78 -9.25 -22.29
CA VAL A 257 7.39 -10.50 -22.97
C VAL A 257 7.99 -11.66 -22.17
N CYS A 258 7.15 -12.57 -21.71
CA CYS A 258 7.60 -13.69 -20.89
C CYS A 258 8.22 -14.77 -21.77
N ASP A 259 9.53 -14.99 -21.65
CA ASP A 259 10.23 -16.09 -22.30
C ASP A 259 9.87 -17.42 -21.60
N VAL A 260 9.02 -18.20 -22.22
CA VAL A 260 8.62 -19.55 -21.75
C VAL A 260 9.71 -20.61 -21.99
N GLN A 261 10.73 -20.32 -22.83
CA GLN A 261 11.61 -21.33 -23.41
C GLN A 261 12.90 -21.67 -22.64
N ARG A 262 13.26 -21.03 -21.54
CA ARG A 262 14.56 -21.28 -20.91
C ARG A 262 14.64 -22.40 -19.86
N ARG A 263 13.59 -23.19 -19.66
CA ARG A 263 13.56 -24.17 -18.55
C ARG A 263 13.57 -25.65 -18.96
N ASN A 264 13.55 -25.98 -20.25
CA ASN A 264 13.58 -27.38 -20.69
C ASN A 264 14.99 -27.95 -20.95
N ASP A 265 16.04 -27.18 -20.73
CA ASP A 265 17.44 -27.59 -20.99
C ASP A 265 18.32 -27.64 -19.72
N ARG A 266 17.76 -27.99 -18.57
CA ARG A 266 18.57 -28.34 -17.40
C ARG A 266 18.07 -29.53 -16.64
#